data_c13503bcd4ad0d422ccbae33b221cf59
#
_entry.id   c13503bcd4ad0d422ccbae33b221cf59
#
_cell.length_a   1.000
_cell.length_b   1.000
_cell.length_c   1.000
_cell.angle_alpha   90.00
_cell.angle_beta   90.00
_cell.angle_gamma   90.00
#
_symmetry.space_group_name_H-M   'P 1'
#
loop_
_entity.id
_entity.type
_entity.pdbx_description
1 polymer ?
#
loop_
_entity_poly.entity_id
_entity_poly.type
_entity_poly.pdbx_seq_one_letter_code
_entity_poly.pdbx_strand_id
1 'polypeptide(L)'
;MKIDTLCVQAGYEPKNSEPRVLPIVQSTTFAYDSAETMGKLFDLEEAGFFYTRLANPTLDTVAKKIAALEGGVGAMLTASGQAASLISITNICKAGDHVIASAAIYGGTFNLFNKTLRDLGIDFDFVSPTSTADELEKFFKPNTKAVFVETVTNPSLDVIDIELFANVAHAHRCPLIVDNTFATPVNCRPFEWGADIVVHSTSKYMDGHAVALGGVVVDSGNFDWTQGDYPMLTTPDETYHGVVYTEQFGKAAYITKCCTHLMRDLGCQQSPQNAFLLNLGLDTLALRMERHCANALKVARYLEGHDKVESVNFPGLESNPYYELAQKYMPKGTCGVISICIKGGKEGAVRFMEGLKLAKIVIHVADARTCVLHPASTTHRQLTDEQLVDAGIAPNMVRFSVGIEDPDDIIEDIAQALECV
;
A
#
# COMPACT_ATOMS: atom_id res chain seq x y z
N MET A 1 18.90 -8.81 -9.78
CA MET A 1 18.42 -8.09 -10.99
C MET A 1 18.02 -6.67 -10.62
N LYS A 2 18.07 -5.70 -11.54
CA LYS A 2 17.55 -4.34 -11.32
C LYS A 2 16.02 -4.35 -11.36
N ILE A 3 15.39 -3.32 -10.79
CA ILE A 3 13.92 -3.24 -10.62
C ILE A 3 13.16 -3.38 -11.95
N ASP A 4 13.63 -2.70 -13.01
CA ASP A 4 13.03 -2.77 -14.35
C ASP A 4 12.97 -4.20 -14.89
N THR A 5 14.06 -4.96 -14.70
CA THR A 5 14.14 -6.37 -15.10
C THR A 5 13.23 -7.23 -14.22
N LEU A 6 13.15 -6.96 -12.92
CA LEU A 6 12.25 -7.67 -12.00
C LEU A 6 10.77 -7.45 -12.38
N CYS A 7 10.40 -6.25 -12.77
CA CYS A 7 9.03 -5.95 -13.24
C CYS A 7 8.61 -6.93 -14.36
N VAL A 8 9.48 -7.21 -15.30
CA VAL A 8 9.18 -8.01 -16.49
C VAL A 8 9.42 -9.51 -16.28
N GLN A 9 10.47 -9.89 -15.53
CA GLN A 9 10.96 -11.27 -15.51
C GLN A 9 10.69 -12.05 -14.21
N ALA A 10 10.40 -11.36 -13.09
CA ALA A 10 10.20 -12.06 -11.82
C ALA A 10 8.88 -12.84 -11.77
N GLY A 11 8.87 -13.90 -10.98
CA GLY A 11 7.67 -14.69 -10.62
C GLY A 11 7.35 -15.82 -11.56
N TYR A 12 7.33 -15.61 -12.88
CA TYR A 12 7.00 -16.64 -13.87
C TYR A 12 8.21 -17.06 -14.71
N GLU A 13 8.57 -18.34 -14.64
CA GLU A 13 9.65 -18.95 -15.43
C GLU A 13 9.07 -20.10 -16.26
N PRO A 14 8.71 -19.85 -17.55
CA PRO A 14 8.14 -20.87 -18.40
C PRO A 14 9.20 -21.94 -18.74
N LYS A 15 8.84 -23.21 -18.63
CA LYS A 15 9.63 -24.35 -19.06
C LYS A 15 9.48 -24.58 -20.56
N ASN A 16 10.21 -25.58 -21.08
CA ASN A 16 10.13 -25.94 -22.50
C ASN A 16 8.68 -26.32 -22.89
N SER A 17 8.16 -25.68 -23.94
CA SER A 17 6.79 -25.82 -24.45
C SER A 17 5.66 -25.28 -23.55
N GLU A 18 5.98 -24.57 -22.48
CA GLU A 18 4.98 -23.84 -21.68
C GLU A 18 4.66 -22.46 -22.29
N PRO A 19 3.48 -21.90 -21.99
CA PRO A 19 3.12 -20.57 -22.46
C PRO A 19 4.14 -19.51 -22.04
N ARG A 20 4.46 -18.59 -22.95
CA ARG A 20 5.36 -17.45 -22.67
C ARG A 20 4.75 -16.51 -21.62
N VAL A 21 3.43 -16.35 -21.62
CA VAL A 21 2.68 -15.49 -20.71
C VAL A 21 2.10 -16.33 -19.58
N LEU A 22 2.07 -15.80 -18.38
CA LEU A 22 1.47 -16.43 -17.19
C LEU A 22 0.04 -16.92 -17.52
N PRO A 23 -0.28 -18.22 -17.39
CA PRO A 23 -1.64 -18.72 -17.60
C PRO A 23 -2.61 -18.28 -16.49
N ILE A 24 -3.88 -18.09 -16.83
CA ILE A 24 -4.94 -17.90 -15.85
C ILE A 24 -5.48 -19.27 -15.46
N VAL A 25 -5.22 -19.69 -14.24
CA VAL A 25 -5.75 -20.94 -13.68
C VAL A 25 -7.08 -20.64 -12.98
N GLN A 26 -8.17 -20.73 -13.75
CA GLN A 26 -9.53 -20.48 -13.28
C GLN A 26 -10.16 -21.76 -12.78
N SER A 27 -9.66 -22.29 -11.66
CA SER A 27 -10.16 -23.50 -11.01
C SER A 27 -10.39 -23.26 -9.52
N THR A 28 -11.45 -23.82 -8.96
CA THR A 28 -11.70 -23.78 -7.52
C THR A 28 -10.84 -24.80 -6.77
N THR A 29 -10.66 -25.99 -7.37
CA THR A 29 -9.99 -27.15 -6.75
C THR A 29 -9.02 -27.81 -7.72
N PHE A 30 -8.16 -28.66 -7.21
CA PHE A 30 -7.14 -29.38 -7.97
C PHE A 30 -7.24 -30.87 -7.65
N ALA A 31 -6.95 -31.72 -8.64
CA ALA A 31 -7.02 -33.19 -8.53
C ALA A 31 -5.69 -33.77 -8.05
N TYR A 32 -5.78 -34.83 -7.26
CA TYR A 32 -4.65 -35.63 -6.77
C TYR A 32 -4.96 -37.10 -6.89
N ASP A 33 -3.92 -37.90 -7.17
CA ASP A 33 -4.04 -39.35 -7.32
C ASP A 33 -4.05 -40.10 -5.97
N SER A 34 -3.65 -39.43 -4.88
CA SER A 34 -3.47 -40.01 -3.56
C SER A 34 -4.12 -39.15 -2.47
N ALA A 35 -4.94 -39.78 -1.64
CA ALA A 35 -5.47 -39.13 -0.44
C ALA A 35 -4.36 -38.81 0.59
N GLU A 36 -3.31 -39.64 0.64
CA GLU A 36 -2.14 -39.40 1.49
C GLU A 36 -1.41 -38.12 1.10
N THR A 37 -1.13 -37.92 -0.20
CA THR A 37 -0.51 -36.68 -0.71
C THR A 37 -1.38 -35.46 -0.39
N MET A 38 -2.70 -35.59 -0.56
CA MET A 38 -3.61 -34.50 -0.20
C MET A 38 -3.58 -34.20 1.30
N GLY A 39 -3.52 -35.23 2.16
CA GLY A 39 -3.39 -35.07 3.62
C GLY A 39 -2.15 -34.24 4.00
N LYS A 40 -1.00 -34.52 3.41
CA LYS A 40 0.25 -33.79 3.65
C LYS A 40 0.16 -32.30 3.28
N LEU A 41 -0.64 -31.94 2.26
CA LEU A 41 -0.89 -30.53 1.93
C LEU A 41 -1.70 -29.83 3.01
N PHE A 42 -2.71 -30.51 3.58
CA PHE A 42 -3.50 -29.99 4.70
C PHE A 42 -2.70 -29.87 5.99
N ASP A 43 -1.73 -30.75 6.20
CA ASP A 43 -0.85 -30.75 7.36
C ASP A 43 0.36 -29.81 7.20
N LEU A 44 0.45 -29.11 6.08
CA LEU A 44 1.57 -28.19 5.71
C LEU A 44 2.94 -28.90 5.63
N GLU A 45 2.95 -30.21 5.39
CA GLU A 45 4.16 -31.03 5.20
C GLU A 45 4.68 -30.93 3.76
N GLU A 46 3.80 -30.70 2.79
CA GLU A 46 4.14 -30.52 1.38
C GLU A 46 3.50 -29.21 0.85
N ALA A 47 4.17 -28.60 -0.14
CA ALA A 47 3.64 -27.43 -0.85
C ALA A 47 2.82 -27.85 -2.07
N GLY A 48 1.66 -27.22 -2.30
CA GLY A 48 0.84 -27.51 -3.47
C GLY A 48 -0.45 -26.69 -3.52
N PHE A 49 -1.24 -26.95 -4.55
CA PHE A 49 -2.52 -26.28 -4.77
C PHE A 49 -3.66 -27.26 -4.63
N PHE A 50 -4.55 -27.09 -3.67
CA PHE A 50 -5.71 -27.96 -3.51
C PHE A 50 -7.03 -27.18 -3.52
N TYR A 51 -7.01 -25.93 -3.09
CA TYR A 51 -8.19 -25.06 -3.12
C TYR A 51 -7.78 -23.60 -3.33
N THR A 52 -8.34 -22.95 -4.35
CA THR A 52 -7.92 -21.61 -4.81
C THR A 52 -8.03 -20.51 -3.73
N ARG A 53 -8.92 -20.65 -2.73
CA ARG A 53 -8.99 -19.69 -1.61
C ARG A 53 -7.69 -19.65 -0.80
N LEU A 54 -6.95 -20.75 -0.69
CA LEU A 54 -5.68 -20.79 0.03
C LEU A 54 -4.50 -20.47 -0.90
N ALA A 55 -4.47 -21.13 -2.08
CA ALA A 55 -3.39 -20.96 -3.03
C ALA A 55 -3.85 -21.28 -4.47
N ASN A 56 -3.31 -20.55 -5.45
CA ASN A 56 -3.60 -20.72 -6.86
C ASN A 56 -2.34 -20.40 -7.68
N PRO A 57 -1.99 -21.16 -8.71
CA PRO A 57 -0.75 -20.96 -9.49
C PRO A 57 -0.58 -19.54 -10.03
N THR A 58 -1.66 -18.92 -10.52
CA THR A 58 -1.64 -17.54 -11.04
C THR A 58 -1.39 -16.54 -9.93
N LEU A 59 -2.11 -16.65 -8.82
CA LEU A 59 -1.97 -15.76 -7.64
C LEU A 59 -0.57 -15.86 -7.04
N ASP A 60 -0.09 -17.08 -6.83
CA ASP A 60 1.22 -17.35 -6.24
C ASP A 60 2.37 -16.78 -7.09
N THR A 61 2.27 -16.92 -8.42
CA THR A 61 3.25 -16.36 -9.34
C THR A 61 3.32 -14.84 -9.28
N VAL A 62 2.18 -14.15 -9.22
CA VAL A 62 2.14 -12.69 -9.11
C VAL A 62 2.58 -12.21 -7.73
N ALA A 63 2.22 -12.94 -6.68
CA ALA A 63 2.71 -12.68 -5.32
C ALA A 63 4.23 -12.78 -5.25
N LYS A 64 4.85 -13.83 -5.84
CA LYS A 64 6.31 -13.98 -5.95
C LYS A 64 6.97 -12.81 -6.70
N LYS A 65 6.34 -12.32 -7.79
CA LYS A 65 6.84 -11.14 -8.51
C LYS A 65 6.88 -9.92 -7.59
N ILE A 66 5.81 -9.65 -6.84
CA ILE A 66 5.76 -8.49 -5.93
C ILE A 66 6.73 -8.66 -4.76
N ALA A 67 6.85 -9.87 -4.19
CA ALA A 67 7.86 -10.16 -3.17
C ALA A 67 9.28 -9.85 -3.68
N ALA A 68 9.61 -10.25 -4.91
CA ALA A 68 10.91 -9.95 -5.53
C ALA A 68 11.11 -8.45 -5.78
N LEU A 69 10.06 -7.72 -6.16
CA LEU A 69 10.11 -6.26 -6.34
C LEU A 69 10.39 -5.53 -5.03
N GLU A 70 9.72 -5.89 -3.94
CA GLU A 70 9.97 -5.30 -2.61
C GLU A 70 11.24 -5.85 -1.95
N GLY A 71 11.71 -7.04 -2.34
CA GLY A 71 12.87 -7.72 -1.72
C GLY A 71 12.49 -8.54 -0.49
N GLY A 72 11.23 -8.98 -0.40
CA GLY A 72 10.71 -9.81 0.68
C GLY A 72 10.93 -11.31 0.45
N VAL A 73 10.72 -12.11 1.51
CA VAL A 73 10.80 -13.59 1.46
C VAL A 73 9.55 -14.22 0.90
N GLY A 74 8.41 -13.51 0.94
CA GLY A 74 7.13 -13.98 0.44
C GLY A 74 6.07 -12.89 0.42
N ALA A 75 5.00 -13.14 -0.32
CA ALA A 75 3.86 -12.24 -0.41
C ALA A 75 2.55 -13.03 -0.59
N MET A 76 1.43 -12.37 -0.28
CA MET A 76 0.08 -12.91 -0.44
C MET A 76 -0.82 -11.85 -1.06
N LEU A 77 -1.45 -12.16 -2.20
CA LEU A 77 -2.45 -11.29 -2.82
C LEU A 77 -3.77 -11.33 -2.04
N THR A 78 -4.41 -10.17 -1.95
CA THR A 78 -5.70 -10.00 -1.27
C THR A 78 -6.72 -9.32 -2.18
N ALA A 79 -8.00 -9.43 -1.85
CA ALA A 79 -9.11 -8.86 -2.63
C ALA A 79 -9.08 -7.32 -2.73
N SER A 80 -8.38 -6.65 -1.83
CA SER A 80 -8.24 -5.18 -1.81
C SER A 80 -7.09 -4.76 -0.88
N GLY A 81 -6.64 -3.51 -0.99
CA GLY A 81 -5.69 -2.93 -0.03
C GLY A 81 -6.22 -2.94 1.41
N GLN A 82 -7.53 -2.71 1.61
CA GLN A 82 -8.14 -2.83 2.95
C GLN A 82 -8.04 -4.25 3.53
N ALA A 83 -8.19 -5.27 2.71
CA ALA A 83 -7.98 -6.66 3.14
C ALA A 83 -6.50 -6.92 3.50
N ALA A 84 -5.55 -6.29 2.79
CA ALA A 84 -4.14 -6.38 3.13
C ALA A 84 -3.86 -5.73 4.50
N SER A 85 -4.36 -4.50 4.73
CA SER A 85 -4.24 -3.82 6.02
C SER A 85 -4.91 -4.58 7.16
N LEU A 86 -6.11 -5.15 6.93
CA LEU A 86 -6.80 -5.99 7.91
C LEU A 86 -5.95 -7.20 8.30
N ILE A 87 -5.50 -7.97 7.31
CA ILE A 87 -4.75 -9.21 7.54
C ILE A 87 -3.39 -8.91 8.17
N SER A 88 -2.70 -7.82 7.77
CA SER A 88 -1.40 -7.47 8.33
C SER A 88 -1.46 -7.24 9.85
N ILE A 89 -2.56 -6.70 10.35
CA ILE A 89 -2.78 -6.48 11.79
C ILE A 89 -3.29 -7.76 12.46
N THR A 90 -4.35 -8.37 11.95
CA THR A 90 -5.00 -9.50 12.61
C THR A 90 -4.16 -10.79 12.59
N ASN A 91 -3.10 -10.84 11.78
CA ASN A 91 -2.13 -11.94 11.80
C ASN A 91 -1.30 -12.01 13.09
N ILE A 92 -1.15 -10.88 13.78
CA ILE A 92 -0.30 -10.74 14.98
C ILE A 92 -1.02 -10.11 16.17
N CYS A 93 -2.23 -9.57 15.97
CA CYS A 93 -3.03 -8.93 17.01
C CYS A 93 -4.35 -9.69 17.25
N LYS A 94 -4.76 -9.73 18.51
CA LYS A 94 -6.05 -10.23 19.00
C LYS A 94 -6.71 -9.19 19.89
N ALA A 95 -7.94 -9.48 20.35
CA ALA A 95 -8.61 -8.63 21.33
C ALA A 95 -7.75 -8.43 22.58
N GLY A 96 -7.61 -7.19 23.03
CA GLY A 96 -6.76 -6.75 24.11
C GLY A 96 -5.36 -6.28 23.68
N ASP A 97 -4.98 -6.42 22.43
CA ASP A 97 -3.72 -5.90 21.89
C ASP A 97 -3.84 -4.44 21.44
N HIS A 98 -2.70 -3.78 21.27
CA HIS A 98 -2.59 -2.38 20.91
C HIS A 98 -1.68 -2.19 19.69
N VAL A 99 -2.00 -1.22 18.85
CA VAL A 99 -1.24 -0.82 17.67
C VAL A 99 -1.06 0.70 17.64
N ILE A 100 0.12 1.18 17.28
CA ILE A 100 0.38 2.59 17.00
C ILE A 100 0.26 2.80 15.49
N ALA A 101 -0.53 3.78 15.05
CA ALA A 101 -0.66 4.10 13.63
C ALA A 101 -0.40 5.59 13.38
N SER A 102 0.14 5.94 12.21
CA SER A 102 0.18 7.34 11.81
C SER A 102 -1.24 7.91 11.67
N ALA A 103 -1.46 9.14 12.12
CA ALA A 103 -2.75 9.83 11.98
C ALA A 103 -3.04 10.22 10.52
N ALA A 104 -2.01 10.32 9.69
CA ALA A 104 -2.10 10.73 8.29
C ALA A 104 -2.20 9.56 7.30
N ILE A 105 -2.71 8.39 7.72
CA ILE A 105 -2.97 7.25 6.83
C ILE A 105 -4.25 7.44 6.03
N TYR A 106 -4.40 6.66 4.96
CA TYR A 106 -5.61 6.65 4.13
C TYR A 106 -6.89 6.55 4.97
N GLY A 107 -7.87 7.43 4.72
CA GLY A 107 -9.09 7.53 5.53
C GLY A 107 -9.88 6.23 5.68
N GLY A 108 -9.84 5.33 4.69
CA GLY A 108 -10.43 4.00 4.80
C GLY A 108 -9.69 3.12 5.82
N THR A 109 -8.36 3.17 5.85
CA THR A 109 -7.52 2.45 6.81
C THR A 109 -7.69 3.05 8.22
N PHE A 110 -7.76 4.38 8.32
CA PHE A 110 -8.07 5.06 9.59
C PHE A 110 -9.40 4.55 10.18
N ASN A 111 -10.46 4.50 9.37
CA ASN A 111 -11.77 3.99 9.82
C ASN A 111 -11.72 2.50 10.17
N LEU A 112 -10.99 1.68 9.39
CA LEU A 112 -10.78 0.27 9.71
C LEU A 112 -10.17 0.11 11.12
N PHE A 113 -9.15 0.90 11.43
CA PHE A 113 -8.43 0.84 12.70
C PHE A 113 -9.24 1.48 13.83
N ASN A 114 -9.68 2.72 13.63
CA ASN A 114 -10.32 3.51 14.68
C ASN A 114 -11.73 3.03 15.06
N LYS A 115 -12.41 2.31 14.17
CA LYS A 115 -13.77 1.81 14.41
C LYS A 115 -13.86 0.30 14.33
N THR A 116 -13.61 -0.29 13.18
CA THR A 116 -13.88 -1.72 12.96
C THR A 116 -13.04 -2.61 13.85
N LEU A 117 -11.73 -2.42 13.89
CA LEU A 117 -10.83 -3.25 14.70
C LEU A 117 -10.93 -2.92 16.19
N ARG A 118 -11.23 -1.66 16.57
CA ARG A 118 -11.57 -1.33 17.96
C ARG A 118 -12.81 -2.05 18.45
N ASP A 119 -13.85 -2.14 17.63
CA ASP A 119 -15.05 -2.90 17.97
C ASP A 119 -14.77 -4.42 18.13
N LEU A 120 -13.70 -4.92 17.48
CA LEU A 120 -13.19 -6.28 17.64
C LEU A 120 -12.19 -6.42 18.81
N GLY A 121 -11.95 -5.34 19.55
CA GLY A 121 -11.13 -5.32 20.76
C GLY A 121 -9.66 -5.05 20.57
N ILE A 122 -9.18 -4.65 19.38
CA ILE A 122 -7.80 -4.19 19.14
C ILE A 122 -7.78 -2.67 19.31
N ASP A 123 -6.96 -2.17 20.23
CA ASP A 123 -6.86 -0.72 20.47
C ASP A 123 -5.83 -0.05 19.58
N PHE A 124 -6.04 1.25 19.29
CA PHE A 124 -5.18 2.04 18.42
C PHE A 124 -4.90 3.42 19.01
N ASP A 125 -3.63 3.82 19.02
CA ASP A 125 -3.24 5.22 19.19
C ASP A 125 -2.72 5.78 17.86
N PHE A 126 -3.09 7.04 17.57
CA PHE A 126 -2.68 7.72 16.35
C PHE A 126 -1.66 8.80 16.66
N VAL A 127 -0.52 8.75 15.94
CA VAL A 127 0.61 9.67 16.12
C VAL A 127 0.80 10.55 14.90
N SER A 128 1.38 11.73 15.09
CA SER A 128 1.75 12.59 13.97
C SER A 128 2.75 11.89 13.03
N PRO A 129 2.62 12.05 11.70
CA PRO A 129 3.63 11.57 10.76
C PRO A 129 5.01 12.21 10.98
N THR A 130 5.06 13.35 11.65
CA THR A 130 6.28 14.10 11.99
C THR A 130 6.75 13.89 13.43
N SER A 131 6.22 12.89 14.15
CA SER A 131 6.63 12.59 15.52
C SER A 131 8.12 12.32 15.61
N THR A 132 8.75 12.95 16.60
CA THR A 132 10.12 12.62 17.00
C THR A 132 10.17 11.26 17.71
N ALA A 133 11.36 10.70 17.89
CA ALA A 133 11.53 9.44 18.64
C ALA A 133 10.96 9.56 20.05
N ASP A 134 11.27 10.63 20.79
CA ASP A 134 10.81 10.87 22.16
C ASP A 134 9.28 11.03 22.26
N GLU A 135 8.63 11.52 21.20
CA GLU A 135 7.17 11.61 21.13
C GLU A 135 6.56 10.24 20.86
N LEU A 136 7.10 9.49 19.90
CA LEU A 136 6.64 8.15 19.55
C LEU A 136 6.76 7.17 20.71
N GLU A 137 7.87 7.23 21.47
CA GLU A 137 8.10 6.43 22.67
C GLU A 137 6.94 6.47 23.67
N LYS A 138 6.27 7.62 23.84
CA LYS A 138 5.21 7.81 24.82
C LYS A 138 3.94 7.02 24.53
N PHE A 139 3.78 6.52 23.31
CA PHE A 139 2.59 5.77 22.89
C PHE A 139 2.75 4.26 23.09
N PHE A 140 3.98 3.75 23.34
CA PHE A 140 4.18 2.32 23.55
C PHE A 140 3.62 1.87 24.90
N LYS A 141 2.82 0.82 24.85
CA LYS A 141 2.18 0.13 25.97
C LYS A 141 2.72 -1.31 26.07
N PRO A 142 2.59 -1.98 27.20
CA PRO A 142 3.06 -3.39 27.35
C PRO A 142 2.42 -4.36 26.34
N ASN A 143 1.23 -4.03 25.82
CA ASN A 143 0.47 -4.82 24.85
C ASN A 143 0.57 -4.26 23.40
N THR A 144 1.48 -3.33 23.12
CA THR A 144 1.71 -2.85 21.75
C THR A 144 2.34 -3.95 20.90
N LYS A 145 1.76 -4.20 19.71
CA LYS A 145 2.16 -5.28 18.82
C LYS A 145 2.72 -4.82 17.48
N ALA A 146 2.43 -3.61 17.03
CA ALA A 146 2.92 -3.09 15.76
C ALA A 146 2.88 -1.58 15.70
N VAL A 147 3.66 -1.03 14.78
CA VAL A 147 3.55 0.35 14.29
C VAL A 147 3.14 0.30 12.82
N PHE A 148 2.15 1.10 12.40
CA PHE A 148 1.64 1.16 11.04
C PHE A 148 1.74 2.57 10.46
N VAL A 149 2.39 2.72 9.31
CA VAL A 149 2.59 4.01 8.62
C VAL A 149 2.38 3.88 7.10
N GLU A 150 2.29 5.02 6.39
CA GLU A 150 2.36 5.08 4.92
C GLU A 150 3.66 5.75 4.49
N THR A 151 4.31 5.28 3.42
CA THR A 151 5.54 5.91 2.88
C THR A 151 5.30 7.35 2.47
N VAL A 152 4.20 7.59 1.75
CA VAL A 152 3.68 8.92 1.36
C VAL A 152 2.20 8.94 1.67
N THR A 153 1.78 9.85 2.52
CA THR A 153 0.40 9.91 3.04
C THR A 153 -0.61 10.45 2.01
N ASN A 154 -1.89 10.15 2.22
CA ASN A 154 -2.98 10.58 1.32
C ASN A 154 -4.14 11.20 2.12
N PRO A 155 -4.51 12.47 1.91
CA PRO A 155 -4.10 13.34 0.79
C PRO A 155 -2.97 14.33 1.09
N SER A 156 -2.44 14.35 2.33
CA SER A 156 -1.50 15.38 2.79
C SER A 156 -0.10 15.28 2.15
N LEU A 157 0.28 14.12 1.58
CA LEU A 157 1.58 13.87 0.94
C LEU A 157 2.79 14.08 1.86
N ASP A 158 2.61 13.87 3.16
CA ASP A 158 3.70 13.83 4.12
C ASP A 158 4.59 12.61 3.83
N VAL A 159 5.90 12.76 3.93
CA VAL A 159 6.85 11.65 3.81
C VAL A 159 7.28 11.23 5.21
N ILE A 160 7.06 9.95 5.53
CA ILE A 160 7.42 9.39 6.82
C ILE A 160 8.93 9.13 6.88
N ASP A 161 9.57 9.42 8.03
CA ASP A 161 10.92 8.93 8.32
C ASP A 161 10.87 7.45 8.73
N ILE A 162 10.92 6.57 7.71
CA ILE A 162 10.77 5.12 7.89
C ILE A 162 11.80 4.57 8.89
N GLU A 163 13.05 5.01 8.78
CA GLU A 163 14.15 4.54 9.62
C GLU A 163 13.96 4.95 11.09
N LEU A 164 13.47 6.17 11.36
CA LEU A 164 13.12 6.62 12.69
C LEU A 164 12.03 5.73 13.30
N PHE A 165 10.92 5.55 12.58
CA PHE A 165 9.80 4.74 13.08
C PHE A 165 10.19 3.26 13.27
N ALA A 166 11.01 2.70 12.36
CA ALA A 166 11.53 1.35 12.49
C ALA A 166 12.41 1.19 13.74
N ASN A 167 13.36 2.10 13.95
CA ASN A 167 14.28 2.04 15.09
C ASN A 167 13.54 2.10 16.43
N VAL A 168 12.55 2.99 16.56
CA VAL A 168 11.74 3.08 17.78
C VAL A 168 10.88 1.83 17.97
N ALA A 169 10.19 1.36 16.91
CA ALA A 169 9.40 0.15 16.98
C ALA A 169 10.22 -1.08 17.39
N HIS A 170 11.40 -1.26 16.81
CA HIS A 170 12.29 -2.38 17.11
C HIS A 170 12.86 -2.32 18.55
N ALA A 171 13.11 -1.12 19.08
CA ALA A 171 13.51 -0.96 20.50
C ALA A 171 12.44 -1.54 21.45
N HIS A 172 11.16 -1.50 21.04
CA HIS A 172 10.04 -2.10 21.74
C HIS A 172 9.68 -3.52 21.26
N ARG A 173 10.52 -4.13 20.41
CA ARG A 173 10.28 -5.47 19.82
C ARG A 173 8.96 -5.56 19.04
N CYS A 174 8.58 -4.47 18.42
CA CYS A 174 7.40 -4.37 17.56
C CYS A 174 7.82 -4.24 16.08
N PRO A 175 7.17 -4.92 15.14
CA PRO A 175 7.42 -4.73 13.71
C PRO A 175 6.88 -3.38 13.24
N LEU A 176 7.55 -2.81 12.22
CA LEU A 176 7.03 -1.71 11.43
C LEU A 176 6.32 -2.24 10.18
N ILE A 177 5.04 -1.90 10.04
CA ILE A 177 4.21 -2.18 8.86
C ILE A 177 4.09 -0.89 8.04
N VAL A 178 4.44 -0.95 6.75
CA VAL A 178 4.42 0.22 5.86
C VAL A 178 3.47 -0.02 4.70
N ASP A 179 2.49 0.86 4.53
CA ASP A 179 1.74 0.94 3.27
C ASP A 179 2.57 1.72 2.24
N ASN A 180 3.06 1.01 1.23
CA ASN A 180 3.93 1.56 0.19
C ASN A 180 3.20 1.80 -1.14
N THR A 181 1.88 1.99 -1.08
CA THR A 181 1.01 2.10 -2.26
C THR A 181 1.42 3.23 -3.21
N PHE A 182 1.78 4.42 -2.69
CA PHE A 182 2.08 5.59 -3.54
C PHE A 182 3.50 5.56 -4.09
N ALA A 183 4.49 5.20 -3.29
CA ALA A 183 5.87 5.13 -3.75
C ALA A 183 6.11 3.94 -4.68
N THR A 184 5.47 2.82 -4.44
CA THR A 184 5.73 1.51 -5.08
C THR A 184 7.17 1.02 -4.85
N PRO A 185 7.50 -0.25 -5.07
CA PRO A 185 8.89 -0.73 -4.94
C PRO A 185 9.85 -0.14 -5.97
N VAL A 186 9.33 0.61 -6.96
CA VAL A 186 10.17 1.31 -7.95
C VAL A 186 10.86 2.52 -7.34
N ASN A 187 10.15 3.30 -6.54
CA ASN A 187 10.65 4.53 -5.94
C ASN A 187 11.18 4.32 -4.52
N CYS A 188 10.52 3.46 -3.72
CA CYS A 188 10.92 3.14 -2.36
C CYS A 188 10.78 1.66 -2.08
N ARG A 189 11.76 1.08 -1.40
CA ARG A 189 11.71 -0.28 -0.85
C ARG A 189 11.85 -0.19 0.67
N PRO A 190 10.75 -0.13 1.42
CA PRO A 190 10.78 0.13 2.87
C PRO A 190 11.61 -0.87 3.68
N PHE A 191 11.79 -2.11 3.18
CA PHE A 191 12.64 -3.11 3.81
C PHE A 191 14.12 -2.70 3.88
N GLU A 192 14.60 -1.87 2.97
CA GLU A 192 15.97 -1.33 2.98
C GLU A 192 16.16 -0.30 4.12
N TRP A 193 15.06 0.17 4.72
CA TRP A 193 15.01 1.19 5.76
C TRP A 193 14.44 0.69 7.09
N GLY A 194 14.34 -0.63 7.25
CA GLY A 194 13.94 -1.27 8.50
C GLY A 194 12.45 -1.61 8.64
N ALA A 195 11.63 -1.44 7.61
CA ALA A 195 10.27 -2.00 7.63
C ALA A 195 10.32 -3.55 7.65
N ASP A 196 9.33 -4.15 8.30
CA ASP A 196 9.25 -5.61 8.43
C ASP A 196 8.17 -6.19 7.54
N ILE A 197 7.04 -5.51 7.44
CA ILE A 197 5.91 -5.88 6.60
C ILE A 197 5.57 -4.69 5.70
N VAL A 198 5.30 -4.98 4.43
CA VAL A 198 4.81 -3.98 3.47
C VAL A 198 3.43 -4.41 2.98
N VAL A 199 2.52 -3.45 2.91
CA VAL A 199 1.21 -3.63 2.29
C VAL A 199 1.03 -2.68 1.11
N HIS A 200 0.19 -3.07 0.15
CA HIS A 200 -0.22 -2.20 -0.96
C HIS A 200 -1.69 -2.38 -1.29
N SER A 201 -2.32 -1.31 -1.72
CA SER A 201 -3.46 -1.39 -2.61
C SER A 201 -2.94 -1.58 -4.05
N THR A 202 -2.95 -2.81 -4.55
CA THR A 202 -2.49 -3.10 -5.92
C THR A 202 -3.39 -2.50 -6.99
N SER A 203 -4.60 -2.05 -6.62
CA SER A 203 -5.55 -1.32 -7.48
C SER A 203 -5.02 0.05 -7.97
N LYS A 204 -3.89 0.53 -7.42
CA LYS A 204 -3.29 1.84 -7.70
C LYS A 204 -2.19 1.69 -8.78
N TYR A 205 -1.03 2.29 -8.59
CA TYR A 205 0.07 2.23 -9.57
C TYR A 205 0.46 0.83 -10.02
N MET A 206 0.34 -0.20 -9.17
CA MET A 206 0.71 -1.56 -9.57
C MET A 206 -0.16 -2.08 -10.72
N ASP A 207 -1.50 -1.94 -10.62
CA ASP A 207 -2.42 -2.16 -11.74
C ASP A 207 -2.26 -1.07 -12.81
N GLY A 208 -2.34 0.19 -12.40
CA GLY A 208 -2.09 1.40 -13.20
C GLY A 208 -3.12 1.70 -14.29
N HIS A 209 -4.19 0.91 -14.39
CA HIS A 209 -5.21 1.00 -15.46
C HIS A 209 -6.63 1.17 -14.91
N ALA A 210 -6.80 1.13 -13.58
CA ALA A 210 -8.09 1.18 -12.88
C ALA A 210 -9.03 0.02 -13.27
N VAL A 211 -8.49 -1.18 -13.53
CA VAL A 211 -9.25 -2.36 -14.00
C VAL A 211 -9.26 -3.50 -12.99
N ALA A 212 -8.20 -3.67 -12.18
CA ALA A 212 -8.08 -4.77 -11.24
C ALA A 212 -8.07 -4.29 -9.78
N LEU A 213 -9.13 -4.61 -9.04
CA LEU A 213 -9.15 -4.41 -7.59
C LEU A 213 -8.27 -5.46 -6.91
N GLY A 214 -7.44 -5.04 -5.97
CA GLY A 214 -6.60 -5.95 -5.20
C GLY A 214 -5.73 -5.28 -4.16
N GLY A 215 -5.04 -6.10 -3.40
CA GLY A 215 -4.01 -5.72 -2.44
C GLY A 215 -2.95 -6.81 -2.31
N VAL A 216 -1.93 -6.54 -1.55
CA VAL A 216 -0.87 -7.51 -1.24
C VAL A 216 -0.26 -7.24 0.13
N VAL A 217 0.07 -8.31 0.84
CA VAL A 217 0.92 -8.29 2.03
C VAL A 217 2.26 -8.90 1.64
N VAL A 218 3.36 -8.25 1.98
CA VAL A 218 4.73 -8.71 1.72
C VAL A 218 5.49 -8.78 3.04
N ASP A 219 6.17 -9.89 3.28
CA ASP A 219 6.99 -10.14 4.47
C ASP A 219 8.47 -10.00 4.12
N SER A 220 9.21 -9.20 4.88
CA SER A 220 10.67 -9.10 4.74
C SER A 220 11.40 -10.37 5.16
N GLY A 221 10.85 -11.11 6.12
CA GLY A 221 11.49 -12.24 6.81
C GLY A 221 12.64 -11.82 7.75
N ASN A 222 12.74 -10.52 8.07
CA ASN A 222 13.84 -10.00 8.91
C ASN A 222 13.44 -9.84 10.38
N PHE A 223 12.15 -9.70 10.68
CA PHE A 223 11.70 -9.54 12.07
C PHE A 223 11.78 -10.86 12.84
N ASP A 224 12.38 -10.81 14.00
CA ASP A 224 12.48 -11.97 14.90
C ASP A 224 11.26 -12.05 15.82
N TRP A 225 10.25 -12.81 15.40
CA TRP A 225 8.99 -13.00 16.13
C TRP A 225 9.16 -13.64 17.52
N THR A 226 10.32 -14.27 17.79
CA THR A 226 10.58 -14.93 19.09
C THR A 226 11.02 -13.95 20.18
N GLN A 227 11.44 -12.74 19.83
CA GLN A 227 11.86 -11.72 20.79
C GLN A 227 10.72 -10.91 21.38
N GLY A 228 9.54 -10.90 20.73
CA GLY A 228 8.35 -10.20 21.18
C GLY A 228 7.31 -11.13 21.79
N ASP A 229 6.13 -10.59 22.10
CA ASP A 229 4.96 -11.36 22.54
C ASP A 229 4.02 -11.63 21.38
N TYR A 230 4.36 -12.64 20.56
CA TYR A 230 3.60 -13.06 19.36
C TYR A 230 3.19 -14.53 19.45
N PRO A 231 2.35 -14.91 20.45
CA PRO A 231 1.97 -16.31 20.65
C PRO A 231 1.31 -16.95 19.42
N MET A 232 0.61 -16.17 18.60
CA MET A 232 -0.02 -16.65 17.36
C MET A 232 0.98 -17.19 16.32
N LEU A 233 2.29 -16.91 16.47
CA LEU A 233 3.36 -17.39 15.59
C LEU A 233 4.32 -18.35 16.32
N THR A 234 4.44 -18.20 17.64
CA THR A 234 5.48 -18.85 18.47
C THR A 234 4.95 -19.97 19.36
N THR A 235 3.62 -20.21 19.39
CA THR A 235 3.00 -21.32 20.12
C THR A 235 2.28 -22.27 19.17
N PRO A 236 2.03 -23.53 19.60
CA PRO A 236 1.35 -24.51 18.77
C PRO A 236 -0.04 -24.05 18.28
N ASP A 237 -0.27 -24.14 16.98
CA ASP A 237 -1.58 -23.89 16.36
C ASP A 237 -2.40 -25.19 16.35
N GLU A 238 -3.46 -25.24 17.15
CA GLU A 238 -4.33 -26.41 17.28
C GLU A 238 -5.05 -26.75 15.96
N THR A 239 -5.24 -25.76 15.06
CA THR A 239 -5.90 -25.97 13.76
C THR A 239 -5.00 -26.66 12.73
N TYR A 240 -3.69 -26.74 13.03
CA TYR A 240 -2.68 -27.43 12.22
C TYR A 240 -1.85 -28.41 13.06
N HIS A 241 -2.52 -29.23 13.87
CA HIS A 241 -1.90 -30.31 14.64
C HIS A 241 -0.70 -29.87 15.53
N GLY A 242 -0.71 -28.62 15.98
CA GLY A 242 0.33 -28.09 16.86
C GLY A 242 1.54 -27.49 16.14
N VAL A 243 1.41 -27.11 14.89
CA VAL A 243 2.45 -26.37 14.15
C VAL A 243 2.82 -25.10 14.89
N VAL A 244 4.11 -24.88 15.11
CA VAL A 244 4.70 -23.60 15.54
C VAL A 244 5.30 -22.93 14.30
N TYR A 245 4.69 -21.83 13.86
CA TYR A 245 5.06 -21.22 12.57
C TYR A 245 6.52 -20.78 12.52
N THR A 246 7.04 -20.19 13.62
CA THR A 246 8.45 -19.74 13.70
C THR A 246 9.44 -20.89 13.64
N GLU A 247 9.10 -22.07 14.17
CA GLU A 247 9.97 -23.25 14.15
C GLU A 247 9.94 -23.94 12.78
N GLN A 248 8.75 -24.10 12.18
CA GLN A 248 8.59 -24.85 10.94
C GLN A 248 8.94 -24.04 9.70
N PHE A 249 8.63 -22.72 9.67
CA PHE A 249 8.78 -21.87 8.48
C PHE A 249 9.85 -20.79 8.64
N GLY A 250 10.44 -20.63 9.82
CA GLY A 250 11.54 -19.69 10.06
C GLY A 250 11.20 -18.27 9.61
N LYS A 251 11.98 -17.75 8.67
CA LYS A 251 11.79 -16.39 8.12
C LYS A 251 10.44 -16.16 7.43
N ALA A 252 9.79 -17.20 6.93
CA ALA A 252 8.50 -17.11 6.25
C ALA A 252 7.31 -17.35 7.20
N ALA A 253 7.53 -17.43 8.51
CA ALA A 253 6.49 -17.73 9.50
C ALA A 253 5.26 -16.82 9.38
N TYR A 254 5.48 -15.51 9.29
CA TYR A 254 4.41 -14.51 9.23
C TYR A 254 3.58 -14.67 7.96
N ILE A 255 4.23 -14.70 6.78
CA ILE A 255 3.49 -14.80 5.51
C ILE A 255 2.83 -16.15 5.32
N THR A 256 3.43 -17.23 5.82
CA THR A 256 2.83 -18.57 5.78
C THR A 256 1.53 -18.58 6.59
N LYS A 257 1.53 -18.01 7.79
CA LYS A 257 0.31 -17.90 8.60
C LYS A 257 -0.76 -17.03 7.94
N CYS A 258 -0.37 -15.91 7.29
CA CYS A 258 -1.31 -15.12 6.49
C CYS A 258 -2.03 -15.98 5.45
N CYS A 259 -1.29 -16.82 4.71
CA CYS A 259 -1.84 -17.67 3.65
C CYS A 259 -2.67 -18.82 4.19
N THR A 260 -2.12 -19.58 5.16
CA THR A 260 -2.69 -20.87 5.59
C THR A 260 -3.82 -20.71 6.59
N HIS A 261 -3.77 -19.68 7.43
CA HIS A 261 -4.76 -19.44 8.48
C HIS A 261 -5.72 -18.31 8.09
N LEU A 262 -5.22 -17.06 7.97
CA LEU A 262 -6.12 -15.92 7.81
C LEU A 262 -6.80 -15.89 6.44
N MET A 263 -6.10 -16.20 5.36
CA MET A 263 -6.72 -16.28 4.03
C MET A 263 -7.74 -17.42 3.96
N ARG A 264 -7.43 -18.56 4.57
CA ARG A 264 -8.34 -19.71 4.67
C ARG A 264 -9.66 -19.31 5.34
N ASP A 265 -9.59 -18.59 6.45
CA ASP A 265 -10.73 -18.32 7.33
C ASP A 265 -11.51 -17.07 6.92
N LEU A 266 -10.81 -15.99 6.54
CA LEU A 266 -11.43 -14.72 6.14
C LEU A 266 -11.85 -14.68 4.67
N GLY A 267 -11.22 -15.50 3.81
CA GLY A 267 -11.57 -15.59 2.39
C GLY A 267 -11.33 -14.32 1.58
N CYS A 268 -10.41 -13.46 2.01
CA CYS A 268 -10.10 -12.16 1.38
C CYS A 268 -9.20 -12.28 0.13
N GLN A 269 -9.35 -13.34 -0.64
CA GLN A 269 -8.48 -13.64 -1.77
C GLN A 269 -8.85 -12.81 -3.01
N GLN A 270 -7.84 -12.51 -3.84
CA GLN A 270 -8.03 -11.93 -5.17
C GLN A 270 -8.41 -13.03 -6.20
N SER A 271 -9.12 -12.66 -7.27
CA SER A 271 -9.41 -13.61 -8.35
C SER A 271 -8.19 -13.83 -9.25
N PRO A 272 -8.01 -15.03 -9.84
CA PRO A 272 -6.93 -15.29 -10.79
C PRO A 272 -6.93 -14.35 -12.00
N GLN A 273 -8.10 -13.93 -12.47
CA GLN A 273 -8.21 -12.97 -13.56
C GLN A 273 -7.69 -11.59 -13.18
N ASN A 274 -8.04 -11.08 -11.97
CA ASN A 274 -7.51 -9.81 -11.49
C ASN A 274 -5.99 -9.89 -11.26
N ALA A 275 -5.48 -11.02 -10.77
CA ALA A 275 -4.04 -11.23 -10.62
C ALA A 275 -3.32 -11.22 -11.98
N PHE A 276 -3.92 -11.80 -13.02
CA PHE A 276 -3.37 -11.72 -14.38
C PHE A 276 -3.33 -10.28 -14.91
N LEU A 277 -4.42 -9.50 -14.74
CA LEU A 277 -4.43 -8.09 -15.13
C LEU A 277 -3.40 -7.28 -14.35
N LEU A 278 -3.28 -7.52 -13.05
CA LEU A 278 -2.23 -6.93 -12.21
C LEU A 278 -0.83 -7.26 -12.73
N ASN A 279 -0.58 -8.52 -13.15
CA ASN A 279 0.70 -8.90 -13.72
C ASN A 279 1.07 -8.09 -14.96
N LEU A 280 0.10 -7.82 -15.85
CA LEU A 280 0.31 -6.94 -17.02
C LEU A 280 0.65 -5.50 -16.59
N GLY A 281 0.00 -4.99 -15.54
CA GLY A 281 0.33 -3.69 -14.95
C GLY A 281 1.76 -3.66 -14.38
N LEU A 282 2.16 -4.71 -13.68
CA LEU A 282 3.50 -4.81 -13.09
C LEU A 282 4.61 -4.83 -14.15
N ASP A 283 4.37 -5.44 -15.32
CA ASP A 283 5.37 -5.50 -16.41
C ASP A 283 5.83 -4.10 -16.85
N THR A 284 4.96 -3.10 -16.78
CA THR A 284 5.25 -1.71 -17.16
C THR A 284 5.37 -0.74 -15.98
N LEU A 285 5.37 -1.25 -14.75
CA LEU A 285 5.32 -0.41 -13.54
C LEU A 285 6.47 0.59 -13.50
N ALA A 286 7.71 0.16 -13.74
CA ALA A 286 8.88 1.04 -13.69
C ALA A 286 8.78 2.19 -14.70
N LEU A 287 8.41 1.90 -15.95
CA LEU A 287 8.22 2.91 -17.00
C LEU A 287 7.11 3.91 -16.64
N ARG A 288 5.99 3.41 -16.09
CA ARG A 288 4.88 4.28 -15.69
C ARG A 288 5.25 5.15 -14.50
N MET A 289 5.93 4.61 -13.49
CA MET A 289 6.34 5.40 -12.33
C MET A 289 7.32 6.52 -12.71
N GLU A 290 8.30 6.27 -13.58
CA GLU A 290 9.18 7.31 -14.11
C GLU A 290 8.37 8.43 -14.78
N ARG A 291 7.42 8.07 -15.64
CA ARG A 291 6.57 9.04 -16.34
C ARG A 291 5.64 9.81 -15.41
N HIS A 292 4.98 9.12 -14.47
CA HIS A 292 4.13 9.76 -13.45
C HIS A 292 4.90 10.78 -12.61
N CYS A 293 6.08 10.43 -12.12
CA CYS A 293 6.90 11.31 -11.29
C CYS A 293 7.40 12.53 -12.09
N ALA A 294 7.85 12.30 -13.32
CA ALA A 294 8.32 13.40 -14.20
C ALA A 294 7.18 14.37 -14.55
N ASN A 295 6.01 13.84 -14.90
CA ASN A 295 4.83 14.65 -15.19
C ASN A 295 4.38 15.44 -13.95
N ALA A 296 4.29 14.77 -12.79
CA ALA A 296 3.87 15.42 -11.55
C ALA A 296 4.82 16.56 -11.16
N LEU A 297 6.12 16.37 -11.28
CA LEU A 297 7.10 17.41 -10.98
C LEU A 297 6.95 18.62 -11.93
N LYS A 298 6.74 18.37 -13.23
CA LYS A 298 6.54 19.45 -14.22
C LYS A 298 5.25 20.23 -13.94
N VAL A 299 4.16 19.52 -13.65
CA VAL A 299 2.86 20.13 -13.27
C VAL A 299 2.97 20.89 -11.94
N ALA A 300 3.62 20.33 -10.93
CA ALA A 300 3.80 20.98 -9.64
C ALA A 300 4.59 22.29 -9.75
N ARG A 301 5.67 22.31 -10.53
CA ARG A 301 6.46 23.52 -10.79
C ARG A 301 5.66 24.61 -11.53
N TYR A 302 4.81 24.22 -12.47
CA TYR A 302 3.90 25.16 -13.12
C TYR A 302 2.90 25.79 -12.13
N LEU A 303 2.31 24.96 -11.26
CA LEU A 303 1.32 25.40 -10.29
C LEU A 303 1.92 26.26 -9.17
N GLU A 304 3.15 25.97 -8.73
CA GLU A 304 3.82 26.72 -7.66
C GLU A 304 4.00 28.21 -7.97
N GLY A 305 4.16 28.56 -9.24
CA GLY A 305 4.29 29.95 -9.69
C GLY A 305 2.99 30.65 -10.12
N HIS A 306 1.82 30.00 -9.99
CA HIS A 306 0.58 30.49 -10.57
C HIS A 306 -0.23 31.36 -9.61
N ASP A 307 -0.67 32.55 -10.05
CA ASP A 307 -1.34 33.58 -9.23
C ASP A 307 -2.66 33.09 -8.57
N LYS A 308 -3.33 32.12 -9.16
CA LYS A 308 -4.62 31.55 -8.64
C LYS A 308 -4.46 30.32 -7.73
N VAL A 309 -3.21 29.92 -7.47
CA VAL A 309 -2.86 28.84 -6.54
C VAL A 309 -2.32 29.45 -5.26
N GLU A 310 -2.80 28.98 -4.12
CA GLU A 310 -2.34 29.42 -2.79
C GLU A 310 -1.11 28.63 -2.34
N SER A 311 -1.14 27.31 -2.55
CA SER A 311 -0.06 26.42 -2.18
C SER A 311 -0.07 25.15 -3.04
N VAL A 312 1.11 24.59 -3.20
CA VAL A 312 1.33 23.29 -3.83
C VAL A 312 2.06 22.40 -2.83
N ASN A 313 1.47 21.27 -2.49
CA ASN A 313 2.14 20.25 -1.69
C ASN A 313 2.52 19.08 -2.59
N PHE A 314 3.82 18.93 -2.83
CA PHE A 314 4.41 17.83 -3.57
C PHE A 314 5.85 17.61 -3.09
N PRO A 315 6.18 16.45 -2.50
CA PRO A 315 7.48 16.19 -1.89
C PRO A 315 8.68 16.20 -2.86
N GLY A 316 8.41 16.24 -4.17
CA GLY A 316 9.44 16.40 -5.20
C GLY A 316 9.87 17.84 -5.46
N LEU A 317 9.24 18.85 -4.85
CA LEU A 317 9.64 20.26 -4.94
C LEU A 317 10.68 20.59 -3.86
N GLU A 318 11.71 21.35 -4.22
CA GLU A 318 12.76 21.78 -3.26
C GLU A 318 12.22 22.69 -2.14
N SER A 319 11.10 23.37 -2.39
CA SER A 319 10.38 24.20 -1.42
C SER A 319 9.56 23.39 -0.40
N ASN A 320 9.35 22.09 -0.64
CA ASN A 320 8.53 21.25 0.21
C ASN A 320 9.30 20.84 1.48
N PRO A 321 8.67 20.90 2.68
CA PRO A 321 9.34 20.54 3.94
C PRO A 321 9.82 19.09 4.01
N TYR A 322 9.25 18.20 3.20
CA TYR A 322 9.64 16.79 3.12
C TYR A 322 10.65 16.47 2.02
N TYR A 323 11.16 17.49 1.30
CA TYR A 323 12.05 17.26 0.15
C TYR A 323 13.27 16.40 0.51
N GLU A 324 13.95 16.72 1.60
CA GLU A 324 15.14 15.98 2.04
C GLU A 324 14.83 14.50 2.37
N LEU A 325 13.70 14.24 3.06
CA LEU A 325 13.26 12.87 3.31
C LEU A 325 12.86 12.15 2.01
N ALA A 326 12.22 12.88 1.10
CA ALA A 326 11.87 12.34 -0.22
C ALA A 326 13.13 11.99 -1.02
N GLN A 327 14.16 12.82 -1.01
CA GLN A 327 15.45 12.50 -1.64
C GLN A 327 16.16 11.30 -0.98
N LYS A 328 16.07 11.18 0.36
CA LYS A 328 16.64 10.05 1.09
C LYS A 328 15.99 8.72 0.68
N TYR A 329 14.66 8.64 0.71
CA TYR A 329 13.92 7.40 0.52
C TYR A 329 13.54 7.10 -0.93
N MET A 330 13.33 8.15 -1.72
CA MET A 330 12.75 8.10 -3.07
C MET A 330 13.53 8.98 -4.07
N PRO A 331 14.85 8.78 -4.24
CA PRO A 331 15.68 9.67 -5.08
C PRO A 331 15.31 9.64 -6.57
N LYS A 332 14.51 8.65 -7.01
CA LYS A 332 14.05 8.56 -8.41
C LYS A 332 12.72 9.28 -8.66
N GLY A 333 12.08 9.77 -7.61
CA GLY A 333 10.77 10.41 -7.65
C GLY A 333 9.84 9.83 -6.59
N THR A 334 8.86 10.62 -6.14
CA THR A 334 7.97 10.26 -5.03
C THR A 334 6.74 9.48 -5.50
N CYS A 335 5.87 10.17 -6.24
CA CYS A 335 4.63 9.60 -6.81
C CYS A 335 4.09 10.56 -7.90
N GLY A 336 2.95 10.23 -8.48
CA GLY A 336 2.24 11.10 -9.43
C GLY A 336 1.11 11.93 -8.80
N VAL A 337 1.03 12.02 -7.47
CA VAL A 337 -0.06 12.76 -6.79
C VAL A 337 0.46 14.10 -6.27
N ILE A 338 -0.33 15.17 -6.50
CA ILE A 338 -0.09 16.53 -6.03
C ILE A 338 -1.33 16.98 -5.25
N SER A 339 -1.15 17.67 -4.14
CA SER A 339 -2.23 18.37 -3.44
C SER A 339 -2.03 19.87 -3.59
N ILE A 340 -3.06 20.59 -4.05
CA ILE A 340 -3.02 22.03 -4.30
C ILE A 340 -4.18 22.72 -3.58
N CYS A 341 -3.93 23.93 -3.10
CA CYS A 341 -4.99 24.81 -2.60
C CYS A 341 -5.28 25.89 -3.65
N ILE A 342 -6.53 25.98 -4.08
CA ILE A 342 -6.97 26.95 -5.10
C ILE A 342 -7.50 28.20 -4.42
N LYS A 343 -7.13 29.39 -4.91
CA LYS A 343 -7.70 30.67 -4.43
C LYS A 343 -9.21 30.73 -4.66
N GLY A 344 -9.90 31.51 -3.85
CA GLY A 344 -11.38 31.61 -3.90
C GLY A 344 -12.09 30.53 -3.06
N GLY A 345 -11.35 29.87 -2.16
CA GLY A 345 -11.92 28.92 -1.19
C GLY A 345 -12.51 27.68 -1.85
N LYS A 346 -13.46 27.05 -1.15
CA LYS A 346 -14.15 25.83 -1.62
C LYS A 346 -14.82 26.00 -2.99
N GLU A 347 -15.46 27.17 -3.21
CA GLU A 347 -16.13 27.46 -4.49
C GLU A 347 -15.13 27.62 -5.64
N GLY A 348 -13.96 28.23 -5.38
CA GLY A 348 -12.88 28.33 -6.35
C GLY A 348 -12.37 26.94 -6.76
N ALA A 349 -12.14 26.06 -5.80
CA ALA A 349 -11.73 24.67 -6.05
C ALA A 349 -12.76 23.90 -6.88
N VAL A 350 -14.05 24.08 -6.61
CA VAL A 350 -15.13 23.43 -7.38
C VAL A 350 -15.16 23.95 -8.82
N ARG A 351 -15.14 25.28 -9.02
CA ARG A 351 -15.11 25.88 -10.37
C ARG A 351 -13.89 25.43 -11.18
N PHE A 352 -12.72 25.36 -10.53
CA PHE A 352 -11.51 24.84 -11.16
C PHE A 352 -11.71 23.42 -11.67
N MET A 353 -12.17 22.53 -10.80
CA MET A 353 -12.36 21.11 -11.19
C MET A 353 -13.42 20.93 -12.29
N GLU A 354 -14.52 21.68 -12.23
CA GLU A 354 -15.57 21.64 -13.25
C GLU A 354 -15.11 22.24 -14.59
N GLY A 355 -14.11 23.11 -14.55
CA GLY A 355 -13.49 23.69 -15.75
C GLY A 355 -12.56 22.73 -16.50
N LEU A 356 -12.06 21.66 -15.85
CA LEU A 356 -11.15 20.70 -16.48
C LEU A 356 -11.85 19.89 -17.58
N LYS A 357 -11.18 19.71 -18.71
CA LYS A 357 -11.68 18.98 -19.88
C LYS A 357 -11.03 17.62 -20.05
N LEU A 358 -9.70 17.55 -19.86
CA LEU A 358 -8.91 16.32 -19.92
C LEU A 358 -9.03 15.55 -18.61
N ALA A 359 -8.66 16.17 -17.50
CA ALA A 359 -8.73 15.54 -16.18
C ALA A 359 -10.19 15.34 -15.73
N LYS A 360 -10.51 14.16 -15.22
CA LYS A 360 -11.86 13.82 -14.76
C LYS A 360 -11.96 13.81 -13.25
N ILE A 361 -13.12 14.19 -12.73
CA ILE A 361 -13.44 14.08 -11.30
C ILE A 361 -13.76 12.62 -11.00
N VAL A 362 -12.84 11.92 -10.36
CA VAL A 362 -13.03 10.53 -9.92
C VAL A 362 -12.40 10.30 -8.56
N ILE A 363 -12.98 9.36 -7.79
CA ILE A 363 -12.47 9.02 -6.46
C ILE A 363 -11.13 8.26 -6.53
N HIS A 364 -10.82 7.67 -7.67
CA HIS A 364 -9.60 6.91 -7.91
C HIS A 364 -8.35 7.81 -7.93
N VAL A 365 -7.19 7.19 -7.85
CA VAL A 365 -5.86 7.81 -7.96
C VAL A 365 -4.86 6.80 -8.49
N ALA A 366 -3.75 7.30 -9.08
CA ALA A 366 -2.65 6.44 -9.49
C ALA A 366 -2.97 5.50 -10.68
N ASP A 367 -3.70 6.03 -11.64
CA ASP A 367 -3.98 5.37 -12.92
C ASP A 367 -3.29 6.13 -14.07
N ALA A 368 -3.22 5.53 -15.23
CA ALA A 368 -2.58 6.11 -16.42
C ALA A 368 -3.18 7.45 -16.86
N ARG A 369 -4.43 7.75 -16.47
CA ARG A 369 -5.15 8.97 -16.82
C ARG A 369 -5.13 9.96 -15.67
N THR A 370 -4.95 11.23 -16.02
CA THR A 370 -5.03 12.33 -15.07
C THR A 370 -6.45 12.48 -14.50
N CYS A 371 -6.55 12.58 -13.18
CA CYS A 371 -7.82 12.76 -12.50
C CYS A 371 -7.69 13.67 -11.26
N VAL A 372 -8.82 14.21 -10.82
CA VAL A 372 -8.89 15.14 -9.69
C VAL A 372 -9.96 14.71 -8.69
N LEU A 373 -9.76 15.14 -7.45
CA LEU A 373 -10.72 14.99 -6.37
C LEU A 373 -10.64 16.20 -5.44
N HIS A 374 -11.79 16.66 -4.96
CA HIS A 374 -11.89 17.64 -3.88
C HIS A 374 -12.28 16.92 -2.58
N PRO A 375 -11.35 16.65 -1.66
CA PRO A 375 -11.62 15.85 -0.47
C PRO A 375 -12.77 16.37 0.37
N ALA A 376 -12.85 17.69 0.60
CA ALA A 376 -13.89 18.34 1.40
C ALA A 376 -15.32 18.15 0.85
N SER A 377 -15.49 18.02 -0.47
CA SER A 377 -16.82 17.80 -1.08
C SER A 377 -17.14 16.32 -1.29
N THR A 378 -16.20 15.40 -1.12
CA THR A 378 -16.34 13.98 -1.49
C THR A 378 -15.98 13.05 -0.34
N THR A 379 -14.74 12.64 -0.24
CA THR A 379 -14.26 11.62 0.72
C THR A 379 -14.37 12.03 2.19
N HIS A 380 -14.37 13.35 2.48
CA HIS A 380 -14.45 13.93 3.82
C HIS A 380 -15.68 14.83 4.00
N ARG A 381 -16.69 14.68 3.13
CA ARG A 381 -17.91 15.50 3.15
C ARG A 381 -18.68 15.49 4.49
N GLN A 382 -18.45 14.48 5.30
CA GLN A 382 -19.10 14.34 6.62
C GLN A 382 -18.45 15.20 7.71
N LEU A 383 -17.24 15.74 7.44
CA LEU A 383 -16.51 16.59 8.38
C LEU A 383 -16.93 18.05 8.23
N THR A 384 -16.96 18.78 9.35
CA THR A 384 -17.06 20.26 9.33
C THR A 384 -15.76 20.88 8.84
N ASP A 385 -15.77 22.15 8.46
CA ASP A 385 -14.55 22.84 8.01
C ASP A 385 -13.46 22.86 9.10
N GLU A 386 -13.82 22.93 10.39
CA GLU A 386 -12.89 22.82 11.52
C GLU A 386 -12.27 21.42 11.61
N GLN A 387 -13.09 20.38 11.50
CA GLN A 387 -12.62 18.99 11.50
C GLN A 387 -11.76 18.67 10.27
N LEU A 388 -12.02 19.29 9.11
CA LEU A 388 -11.17 19.17 7.92
C LEU A 388 -9.79 19.76 8.18
N VAL A 389 -9.71 20.94 8.78
CA VAL A 389 -8.45 21.60 9.14
C VAL A 389 -7.66 20.77 10.15
N ASP A 390 -8.33 20.24 11.17
CA ASP A 390 -7.72 19.34 12.17
C ASP A 390 -7.17 18.05 11.53
N ALA A 391 -7.81 17.59 10.44
CA ALA A 391 -7.35 16.45 9.63
C ALA A 391 -6.27 16.83 8.60
N GLY A 392 -5.77 18.08 8.59
CA GLY A 392 -4.78 18.57 7.63
C GLY A 392 -5.33 18.78 6.21
N ILE A 393 -6.65 18.90 6.06
CA ILE A 393 -7.33 19.05 4.76
C ILE A 393 -7.92 20.45 4.66
N ALA A 394 -7.27 21.32 3.88
CA ALA A 394 -7.83 22.64 3.62
C ALA A 394 -9.15 22.55 2.83
N PRO A 395 -10.18 23.39 3.15
CA PRO A 395 -11.47 23.36 2.45
C PRO A 395 -11.39 23.61 0.95
N ASN A 396 -10.31 24.24 0.46
CA ASN A 396 -10.02 24.52 -0.95
C ASN A 396 -8.96 23.60 -1.56
N MET A 397 -8.63 22.49 -0.88
CA MET A 397 -7.65 21.52 -1.35
C MET A 397 -8.22 20.69 -2.49
N VAL A 398 -7.48 20.59 -3.59
CA VAL A 398 -7.72 19.68 -4.70
C VAL A 398 -6.57 18.69 -4.77
N ARG A 399 -6.87 17.39 -4.75
CA ARG A 399 -5.91 16.32 -4.99
C ARG A 399 -5.89 16.00 -6.47
N PHE A 400 -4.73 16.19 -7.10
CA PHE A 400 -4.47 15.92 -8.49
C PHE A 400 -3.67 14.62 -8.62
N SER A 401 -4.18 13.61 -9.31
CA SER A 401 -3.44 12.42 -9.67
C SER A 401 -3.02 12.54 -11.12
N VAL A 402 -1.76 12.88 -11.34
CA VAL A 402 -1.19 13.14 -12.66
C VAL A 402 -0.91 11.82 -13.37
N GLY A 403 -1.46 11.67 -14.56
CA GLY A 403 -1.32 10.50 -15.42
C GLY A 403 -0.02 10.50 -16.24
N ILE A 404 -0.01 9.65 -17.27
CA ILE A 404 1.14 9.49 -18.17
C ILE A 404 0.95 10.16 -19.53
N GLU A 405 -0.09 10.97 -19.68
CA GLU A 405 -0.34 11.80 -20.87
C GLU A 405 0.85 12.74 -21.13
N ASP A 406 0.82 13.47 -22.22
CA ASP A 406 1.79 14.54 -22.43
C ASP A 406 1.60 15.62 -21.35
N PRO A 407 2.66 15.99 -20.61
CA PRO A 407 2.54 16.94 -19.51
C PRO A 407 2.16 18.37 -19.98
N ASP A 408 2.40 18.74 -21.22
CA ASP A 408 2.00 20.05 -21.74
C ASP A 408 0.48 20.10 -21.97
N ASP A 409 -0.14 19.01 -22.45
CA ASP A 409 -1.59 18.88 -22.55
C ASP A 409 -2.26 18.95 -21.16
N ILE A 410 -1.66 18.34 -20.15
CA ILE A 410 -2.16 18.43 -18.77
C ILE A 410 -2.07 19.88 -18.25
N ILE A 411 -0.97 20.56 -18.50
CA ILE A 411 -0.77 21.96 -18.10
C ILE A 411 -1.74 22.89 -18.84
N GLU A 412 -1.97 22.67 -20.13
CA GLU A 412 -2.96 23.44 -20.90
C GLU A 412 -4.37 23.27 -20.34
N ASP A 413 -4.75 22.06 -19.96
CA ASP A 413 -6.05 21.78 -19.33
C ASP A 413 -6.18 22.47 -17.96
N ILE A 414 -5.13 22.45 -17.17
CA ILE A 414 -5.07 23.18 -15.89
C ILE A 414 -5.16 24.69 -16.10
N ALA A 415 -4.39 25.23 -17.05
CA ALA A 415 -4.34 26.66 -17.32
C ALA A 415 -5.71 27.21 -17.69
N GLN A 416 -6.42 26.57 -18.63
CA GLN A 416 -7.74 27.00 -19.05
C GLN A 416 -8.80 26.83 -17.94
N ALA A 417 -8.66 25.82 -17.06
CA ALA A 417 -9.55 25.62 -15.91
C ALA A 417 -9.33 26.68 -14.82
N LEU A 418 -8.09 27.11 -14.61
CA LEU A 418 -7.76 28.20 -13.68
C LEU A 418 -8.39 29.54 -14.11
N GLU A 419 -8.69 29.78 -15.40
CA GLU A 419 -9.43 30.96 -15.84
C GLU A 419 -10.86 31.04 -15.27
N CYS A 420 -11.42 29.89 -14.81
CA CYS A 420 -12.75 29.84 -14.19
C CYS A 420 -12.77 30.23 -12.69
N VAL A 421 -11.58 30.42 -12.08
CA VAL A 421 -11.42 30.74 -10.64
C VAL A 421 -11.46 32.24 -10.35
#